data_aeb4aaabffe1cd56f7196891a3c18819
#
_entry.id   aeb4aaabffe1cd56f7196891a3c18819
#
_cell.length_a   1.000
_cell.length_b   1.000
_cell.length_c   1.000
_cell.angle_alpha   90.00
_cell.angle_beta   90.00
_cell.angle_gamma   90.00
#
_symmetry.space_group_name_H-M   'P 1'
#
loop_
_entity.id
_entity.type
_entity.pdbx_description
1 polymer ?
#
loop_
_entity_poly.entity_id
_entity_poly.type
_entity_poly.pdbx_seq_one_letter_code
_entity_poly.pdbx_strand_id
1 'polypeptide(L)'
;MTEPAELVFVGGTGRSGTTVLGSLLGRHSLFFGVPIECRFHCNPKGLADVVGGRATTDEFVRKLRTYWWYRIRVGSHALVPVGVVGRARVALNRAGARLRGGNGSEARVRGLHQIVPRRRFDEAVARFAESSDRDLIGASRTLFYDLLGPLADEAGKRALVEMSCFTIAAAPDLARIFPEARFVHAVRDGRDSGASKAVLREKAHHPTDAASGIDFWADRLRQAEEGVRALKPADRERLHVVGLDELVSGDREAAYAGLLDFLGVEDEPAMRGFFDREMTIEAANLERWREGLGEAEQREVNARYAATLDRLEREGYHCATVLRRSYERTLAPQPSA
;
A
#
# COMPACT_ATOMS: atom_id res chain seq x y z
N MET A 1 10.19 -25.91 3.83
CA MET A 1 9.82 -24.56 4.32
C MET A 1 8.39 -24.67 4.78
N THR A 2 8.11 -24.32 6.01
CA THR A 2 6.74 -24.22 6.53
C THR A 2 6.16 -22.92 5.96
N GLU A 3 4.96 -23.00 5.36
CA GLU A 3 4.21 -21.77 5.02
C GLU A 3 3.97 -20.96 6.31
N PRO A 4 4.11 -19.61 6.28
CA PRO A 4 3.74 -18.79 7.41
C PRO A 4 2.30 -19.09 7.85
N ALA A 5 2.07 -19.18 9.14
CA ALA A 5 0.75 -19.53 9.68
C ALA A 5 -0.30 -18.46 9.36
N GLU A 6 0.11 -17.21 9.12
CA GLU A 6 -0.78 -16.07 8.85
C GLU A 6 -0.17 -15.12 7.83
N LEU A 7 -1.04 -14.50 7.02
CA LEU A 7 -0.69 -13.49 6.04
C LEU A 7 -1.63 -12.29 6.17
N VAL A 8 -1.07 -11.11 6.34
CA VAL A 8 -1.83 -9.85 6.37
C VAL A 8 -1.44 -8.99 5.19
N PHE A 9 -2.41 -8.61 4.39
CA PHE A 9 -2.27 -7.65 3.32
C PHE A 9 -2.80 -6.29 3.75
N VAL A 10 -1.96 -5.27 3.75
CA VAL A 10 -2.34 -3.88 4.00
C VAL A 10 -2.41 -3.13 2.67
N GLY A 11 -3.60 -2.74 2.25
CA GLY A 11 -3.83 -2.02 1.00
C GLY A 11 -4.59 -0.71 1.18
N GLY A 12 -4.67 0.10 0.11
CA GLY A 12 -5.39 1.38 0.13
C GLY A 12 -5.20 2.18 -1.16
N THR A 13 -5.60 3.44 -1.15
CA THR A 13 -5.56 4.32 -2.35
C THR A 13 -4.16 4.81 -2.72
N GLY A 14 -3.16 4.52 -1.89
CA GLY A 14 -1.86 5.21 -1.88
C GLY A 14 -1.94 6.54 -1.12
N ARG A 15 -0.92 6.84 -0.34
CA ARG A 15 -0.89 7.96 0.62
C ARG A 15 -1.93 7.85 1.75
N SER A 16 -2.48 6.67 1.96
CA SER A 16 -3.47 6.35 2.99
C SER A 16 -2.87 5.70 4.26
N GLY A 17 -1.54 5.70 4.41
CA GLY A 17 -0.88 5.18 5.62
C GLY A 17 -0.53 3.68 5.57
N THR A 18 -0.61 3.01 4.42
CA THR A 18 -0.26 1.57 4.31
C THR A 18 1.13 1.25 4.84
N THR A 19 2.11 2.12 4.58
CA THR A 19 3.50 1.91 5.04
C THR A 19 3.64 2.00 6.55
N VAL A 20 3.00 2.98 7.20
CA VAL A 20 3.09 3.13 8.66
C VAL A 20 2.32 2.02 9.37
N LEU A 21 1.17 1.58 8.81
CA LEU A 21 0.44 0.42 9.31
C LEU A 21 1.25 -0.87 9.18
N GLY A 22 1.89 -1.12 8.05
CA GLY A 22 2.79 -2.26 7.88
C GLY A 22 3.97 -2.21 8.85
N SER A 23 4.49 -1.02 9.15
CA SER A 23 5.55 -0.82 10.14
C SER A 23 5.06 -1.04 11.57
N LEU A 24 3.84 -0.59 11.91
CA LEU A 24 3.19 -0.83 13.19
C LEU A 24 3.02 -2.33 13.44
N LEU A 25 2.40 -3.04 12.52
CA LEU A 25 2.16 -4.48 12.62
C LEU A 25 3.48 -5.26 12.71
N GLY A 26 4.51 -4.85 11.96
CA GLY A 26 5.84 -5.46 12.02
C GLY A 26 6.56 -5.30 13.36
N ARG A 27 6.03 -4.50 14.31
CA ARG A 27 6.55 -4.41 15.70
C ARG A 27 6.07 -5.55 16.59
N HIS A 28 4.96 -6.18 16.23
CA HIS A 28 4.45 -7.33 16.97
C HIS A 28 5.38 -8.55 16.82
N SER A 29 5.49 -9.39 17.86
CA SER A 29 6.36 -10.56 17.87
C SER A 29 6.01 -11.59 16.80
N LEU A 30 4.73 -11.70 16.44
CA LEU A 30 4.22 -12.62 15.43
C LEU A 30 4.61 -12.24 14.01
N PHE A 31 4.55 -10.94 13.65
CA PHE A 31 4.56 -10.46 12.28
C PHE A 31 5.94 -10.02 11.80
N PHE A 32 6.29 -10.40 10.57
CA PHE A 32 7.36 -9.80 9.80
C PHE A 32 6.76 -8.77 8.83
N GLY A 33 6.98 -7.49 9.07
CA GLY A 33 6.61 -6.42 8.15
C GLY A 33 7.59 -6.39 6.97
N VAL A 34 7.13 -6.70 5.76
CA VAL A 34 7.97 -6.64 4.56
C VAL A 34 8.40 -5.19 4.33
N PRO A 35 9.72 -4.87 4.29
CA PRO A 35 10.20 -3.49 4.35
C PRO A 35 10.01 -2.69 3.05
N ILE A 36 9.44 -3.29 2.03
CA ILE A 36 9.16 -2.67 0.73
C ILE A 36 7.77 -3.06 0.21
N GLU A 37 7.17 -2.21 -0.61
CA GLU A 37 6.01 -2.61 -1.41
C GLU A 37 6.47 -3.58 -2.51
N CYS A 38 6.15 -4.86 -2.38
CA CYS A 38 6.53 -5.90 -3.35
C CYS A 38 5.81 -5.76 -4.68
N ARG A 39 4.53 -5.41 -4.65
CA ARG A 39 3.67 -5.06 -5.80
C ARG A 39 3.41 -6.19 -6.81
N PHE A 40 4.26 -7.19 -6.91
CA PHE A 40 4.14 -8.22 -7.95
C PHE A 40 2.89 -9.09 -7.79
N HIS A 41 2.29 -9.13 -6.59
CA HIS A 41 1.08 -9.90 -6.33
C HIS A 41 -0.21 -9.14 -6.73
N CYS A 42 -0.24 -7.81 -6.61
CA CYS A 42 -1.47 -7.00 -6.72
C CYS A 42 -1.47 -5.92 -7.81
N ASN A 43 -0.30 -5.50 -8.33
CA ASN A 43 -0.26 -4.47 -9.36
C ASN A 43 -0.62 -5.03 -10.74
N PRO A 44 -1.03 -4.19 -11.71
CA PRO A 44 -1.36 -4.62 -13.06
C PRO A 44 -0.32 -5.55 -13.66
N LYS A 45 -0.77 -6.68 -14.24
CA LYS A 45 0.03 -7.83 -14.70
C LYS A 45 0.80 -8.53 -13.57
N GLY A 46 0.32 -8.45 -12.33
CA GLY A 46 0.80 -9.22 -11.19
C GLY A 46 0.10 -10.56 -11.05
N LEU A 47 0.39 -11.30 -9.96
CA LEU A 47 -0.20 -12.62 -9.71
C LEU A 47 -1.73 -12.61 -9.74
N ALA A 48 -2.37 -11.61 -9.12
CA ALA A 48 -3.82 -11.47 -9.13
C ALA A 48 -4.38 -11.37 -10.57
N ASP A 49 -3.70 -10.62 -11.45
CA ASP A 49 -4.14 -10.51 -12.84
C ASP A 49 -3.94 -11.81 -13.63
N VAL A 50 -2.89 -12.57 -13.33
CA VAL A 50 -2.69 -13.89 -13.98
C VAL A 50 -3.76 -14.86 -13.53
N VAL A 51 -4.03 -14.97 -12.23
CA VAL A 51 -5.09 -15.84 -11.67
C VAL A 51 -6.48 -15.39 -12.09
N GLY A 52 -6.70 -14.10 -12.26
CA GLY A 52 -7.94 -13.52 -12.80
C GLY A 52 -8.05 -13.56 -14.34
N GLY A 53 -7.08 -14.11 -15.07
CA GLY A 53 -7.10 -14.22 -16.54
C GLY A 53 -6.90 -12.88 -17.27
N ARG A 54 -6.43 -11.82 -16.59
CA ARG A 54 -6.19 -10.49 -17.16
C ARG A 54 -4.75 -10.30 -17.66
N ALA A 55 -3.87 -11.25 -17.37
CA ALA A 55 -2.50 -11.28 -17.86
C ALA A 55 -2.04 -12.73 -18.08
N THR A 56 -1.06 -12.92 -18.95
CA THR A 56 -0.44 -14.24 -19.14
C THR A 56 0.70 -14.47 -18.15
N THR A 57 1.03 -15.74 -17.92
CA THR A 57 2.18 -16.15 -17.10
C THR A 57 3.49 -15.52 -17.64
N ASP A 58 3.69 -15.53 -18.96
CA ASP A 58 4.89 -14.95 -19.60
C ASP A 58 5.00 -13.44 -19.40
N GLU A 59 3.88 -12.70 -19.50
CA GLU A 59 3.87 -11.27 -19.21
C GLU A 59 4.26 -10.99 -17.77
N PHE A 60 3.71 -11.77 -16.83
CA PHE A 60 4.03 -11.67 -15.42
C PHE A 60 5.51 -11.97 -15.15
N VAL A 61 6.04 -13.11 -15.60
CA VAL A 61 7.43 -13.51 -15.39
C VAL A 61 8.40 -12.47 -15.96
N ARG A 62 8.13 -11.98 -17.19
CA ARG A 62 8.93 -10.90 -17.79
C ARG A 62 8.92 -9.65 -16.91
N LYS A 63 7.74 -9.23 -16.41
CA LYS A 63 7.60 -8.04 -15.57
C LYS A 63 8.22 -8.24 -14.20
N LEU A 64 8.11 -9.45 -13.62
CA LEU A 64 8.75 -9.82 -12.37
C LEU A 64 10.28 -9.68 -12.46
N ARG A 65 10.88 -10.21 -13.53
CA ARG A 65 12.33 -10.16 -13.77
C ARG A 65 12.86 -8.76 -14.10
N THR A 66 12.07 -7.92 -14.76
CA THR A 66 12.52 -6.60 -15.24
C THR A 66 12.09 -5.45 -14.34
N TYR A 67 10.83 -5.42 -13.91
CA TYR A 67 10.23 -4.28 -13.22
C TYR A 67 10.17 -4.43 -11.70
N TRP A 68 9.78 -5.58 -11.19
CA TRP A 68 9.68 -5.76 -9.73
C TRP A 68 10.98 -6.25 -9.10
N TRP A 69 11.80 -6.96 -9.83
CA TRP A 69 13.12 -7.34 -9.36
C TRP A 69 13.99 -6.13 -9.06
N TYR A 70 14.14 -5.25 -10.05
CA TYR A 70 15.03 -4.10 -9.94
C TYR A 70 14.49 -2.91 -10.72
N ARG A 71 14.26 -1.80 -10.03
CA ARG A 71 13.80 -0.56 -10.63
C ARG A 71 14.52 0.63 -10.02
N ILE A 72 14.81 1.62 -10.84
CA ILE A 72 15.45 2.86 -10.43
C ILE A 72 14.47 4.00 -10.62
N ARG A 73 14.33 4.81 -9.56
CA ARG A 73 13.66 6.09 -9.63
C ARG A 73 14.73 7.18 -9.76
N VAL A 74 14.69 7.96 -10.83
CA VAL A 74 15.58 9.09 -11.06
C VAL A 74 14.73 10.36 -11.00
N GLY A 75 14.91 11.15 -9.93
CA GLY A 75 14.11 12.36 -9.70
C GLY A 75 12.62 12.07 -9.47
N SER A 76 11.77 13.03 -9.82
CA SER A 76 10.31 12.88 -9.78
C SER A 76 9.76 12.04 -10.95
N HIS A 77 10.60 11.67 -11.93
CA HIS A 77 10.19 11.04 -13.17
C HIS A 77 10.88 9.70 -13.40
N ALA A 78 10.08 8.73 -13.83
CA ALA A 78 10.41 7.46 -14.44
C ALA A 78 11.08 6.39 -13.56
N LEU A 79 10.35 5.31 -13.39
CA LEU A 79 10.90 3.99 -13.08
C LEU A 79 11.48 3.43 -14.39
N VAL A 80 12.80 3.35 -14.50
CA VAL A 80 13.47 2.79 -15.67
C VAL A 80 13.77 1.32 -15.39
N PRO A 81 13.36 0.38 -16.25
CA PRO A 81 13.82 -1.01 -16.18
C PRO A 81 15.35 -1.03 -16.38
N VAL A 82 16.06 -1.84 -15.59
CA VAL A 82 17.52 -1.79 -15.60
C VAL A 82 18.11 -2.80 -16.57
N GLY A 83 18.52 -2.29 -17.73
CA GLY A 83 19.61 -2.85 -18.51
C GLY A 83 20.92 -2.11 -18.23
N VAL A 84 22.00 -2.44 -18.92
CA VAL A 84 23.32 -1.77 -18.81
C VAL A 84 23.19 -0.26 -18.94
N VAL A 85 22.35 0.22 -19.86
CA VAL A 85 22.07 1.64 -20.11
C VAL A 85 21.44 2.34 -18.89
N GLY A 86 20.54 1.67 -18.17
CA GLY A 86 19.93 2.24 -16.95
C GLY A 86 20.94 2.41 -15.81
N ARG A 87 21.88 1.47 -15.64
CA ARG A 87 22.96 1.57 -14.64
C ARG A 87 23.92 2.71 -14.95
N ALA A 88 24.31 2.86 -16.22
CA ALA A 88 25.16 3.96 -16.68
C ALA A 88 24.49 5.33 -16.44
N ARG A 89 23.19 5.45 -16.72
CA ARG A 89 22.42 6.67 -16.51
C ARG A 89 22.30 7.04 -15.03
N VAL A 90 22.19 6.07 -14.12
CA VAL A 90 22.20 6.29 -12.67
C VAL A 90 23.57 6.76 -12.20
N ALA A 91 24.64 6.14 -12.67
CA ALA A 91 25.99 6.55 -12.32
C ALA A 91 26.27 8.00 -12.77
N LEU A 92 25.88 8.36 -14.00
CA LEU A 92 25.98 9.73 -14.52
C LEU A 92 25.16 10.74 -13.73
N ASN A 93 23.93 10.40 -13.34
CA ASN A 93 23.10 11.30 -12.54
C ASN A 93 23.61 11.47 -11.10
N ARG A 94 24.17 10.41 -10.50
CA ARG A 94 24.84 10.49 -9.18
C ARG A 94 26.07 11.38 -9.23
N ALA A 95 26.89 11.25 -10.28
CA ALA A 95 28.06 12.10 -10.50
C ALA A 95 27.65 13.58 -10.71
N GLY A 96 26.64 13.83 -11.54
CA GLY A 96 26.13 15.18 -11.80
C GLY A 96 25.43 15.83 -10.60
N ALA A 97 24.81 15.06 -9.70
CA ALA A 97 24.23 15.58 -8.46
C ALA A 97 25.32 15.98 -7.44
N ARG A 98 26.37 15.18 -7.32
CA ARG A 98 27.54 15.50 -6.48
C ARG A 98 28.27 16.78 -6.94
N LEU A 99 28.37 17.00 -8.24
CA LEU A 99 29.02 18.18 -8.81
C LEU A 99 28.21 19.47 -8.61
N ARG A 100 26.89 19.39 -8.41
CA ARG A 100 26.01 20.56 -8.25
C ARG A 100 25.73 20.95 -6.80
N GLY A 101 26.39 20.30 -5.83
CA GLY A 101 26.28 20.68 -4.38
C GLY A 101 24.86 20.63 -3.81
N GLY A 102 23.90 20.11 -4.54
CA GLY A 102 22.53 20.03 -4.13
C GLY A 102 22.21 18.67 -3.47
N ASN A 103 21.34 18.66 -2.46
CA ASN A 103 20.59 17.49 -2.01
C ASN A 103 19.68 16.97 -3.15
N GLY A 104 20.28 16.74 -4.31
CA GLY A 104 19.61 16.22 -5.50
C GLY A 104 18.95 14.90 -5.14
N SER A 105 17.70 14.74 -5.51
CA SER A 105 16.92 13.53 -5.35
C SER A 105 17.78 12.31 -5.72
N GLU A 106 18.35 11.66 -4.70
CA GLU A 106 19.14 10.45 -4.89
C GLU A 106 18.30 9.45 -5.68
N ALA A 107 18.92 8.86 -6.71
CA ALA A 107 18.28 7.79 -7.44
C ALA A 107 17.95 6.66 -6.47
N ARG A 108 16.69 6.54 -6.09
CA ARG A 108 16.24 5.50 -5.17
C ARG A 108 16.08 4.21 -5.94
N VAL A 109 16.92 3.27 -5.59
CA VAL A 109 16.79 1.90 -6.09
C VAL A 109 15.69 1.21 -5.29
N ARG A 110 14.78 0.53 -5.97
CA ARG A 110 13.68 -0.21 -5.35
C ARG A 110 13.52 -1.56 -6.05
N GLY A 111 12.96 -2.52 -5.35
CA GLY A 111 12.60 -3.82 -5.92
C GLY A 111 13.02 -4.98 -5.02
N LEU A 112 12.60 -6.17 -5.40
CA LEU A 112 12.81 -7.40 -4.64
C LEU A 112 14.29 -7.70 -4.38
N HIS A 113 15.21 -7.29 -5.26
CA HIS A 113 16.66 -7.46 -5.08
C HIS A 113 17.22 -6.85 -3.79
N GLN A 114 16.45 -5.98 -3.11
CA GLN A 114 16.86 -5.38 -1.83
C GLN A 114 16.67 -6.35 -0.65
N ILE A 115 15.75 -7.29 -0.79
CA ILE A 115 15.31 -8.19 0.29
C ILE A 115 15.40 -9.67 -0.09
N VAL A 116 15.49 -10.00 -1.38
CA VAL A 116 15.55 -11.38 -1.87
C VAL A 116 16.89 -11.61 -2.55
N PRO A 117 17.70 -12.62 -2.13
CA PRO A 117 18.90 -13.01 -2.84
C PRO A 117 18.62 -13.46 -4.28
N ARG A 118 19.51 -13.12 -5.23
CA ARG A 118 19.33 -13.41 -6.66
C ARG A 118 19.06 -14.89 -6.93
N ARG A 119 19.80 -15.76 -6.30
CA ARG A 119 19.64 -17.21 -6.45
C ARG A 119 18.23 -17.67 -6.07
N ARG A 120 17.74 -17.26 -4.87
CA ARG A 120 16.37 -17.56 -4.41
C ARG A 120 15.32 -17.08 -5.40
N PHE A 121 15.49 -15.86 -5.90
CA PHE A 121 14.60 -15.28 -6.91
C PHE A 121 14.55 -16.11 -8.19
N ASP A 122 15.69 -16.45 -8.76
CA ASP A 122 15.78 -17.21 -10.02
C ASP A 122 15.19 -18.63 -9.87
N GLU A 123 15.45 -19.30 -8.74
CA GLU A 123 14.90 -20.63 -8.42
C GLU A 123 13.36 -20.58 -8.24
N ALA A 124 12.84 -19.57 -7.52
CA ALA A 124 11.40 -19.41 -7.32
C ALA A 124 10.66 -19.13 -8.64
N VAL A 125 11.22 -18.26 -9.48
CA VAL A 125 10.64 -17.93 -10.80
C VAL A 125 10.69 -19.13 -11.75
N ALA A 126 11.74 -19.97 -11.71
CA ALA A 126 11.83 -21.19 -12.51
C ALA A 126 10.75 -22.18 -12.10
N ARG A 127 10.62 -22.47 -10.80
CA ARG A 127 9.54 -23.35 -10.28
C ARG A 127 8.15 -22.87 -10.66
N PHE A 128 7.90 -21.57 -10.55
CA PHE A 128 6.62 -20.99 -10.96
C PHE A 128 6.34 -21.24 -12.45
N ALA A 129 7.32 -20.97 -13.33
CA ALA A 129 7.17 -21.18 -14.77
C ALA A 129 6.91 -22.65 -15.13
N GLU A 130 7.54 -23.60 -14.42
CA GLU A 130 7.39 -25.05 -14.65
C GLU A 130 6.03 -25.60 -14.16
N SER A 131 5.44 -25.00 -13.11
CA SER A 131 4.25 -25.55 -12.45
C SER A 131 2.95 -24.79 -12.78
N SER A 132 3.03 -23.54 -13.26
CA SER A 132 1.87 -22.66 -13.46
C SER A 132 0.84 -23.17 -14.47
N ASP A 133 1.27 -23.92 -15.50
CA ASP A 133 0.34 -24.50 -16.48
C ASP A 133 -0.53 -25.62 -15.91
N ARG A 134 -0.06 -26.30 -14.86
CA ARG A 134 -0.77 -27.40 -14.19
C ARG A 134 -1.60 -26.95 -13.01
N ASP A 135 -1.05 -26.06 -12.20
CA ASP A 135 -1.67 -25.52 -11.01
C ASP A 135 -1.25 -24.05 -10.81
N LEU A 136 -1.97 -23.15 -11.45
CA LEU A 136 -1.66 -21.73 -11.39
C LEU A 136 -1.80 -21.13 -9.98
N ILE A 137 -2.81 -21.57 -9.21
CA ILE A 137 -3.05 -21.05 -7.85
C ILE A 137 -1.94 -21.53 -6.92
N GLY A 138 -1.65 -22.83 -6.89
CA GLY A 138 -0.59 -23.38 -6.07
C GLY A 138 0.79 -22.85 -6.44
N ALA A 139 1.08 -22.70 -7.75
CA ALA A 139 2.31 -22.10 -8.24
C ALA A 139 2.45 -20.63 -7.79
N SER A 140 1.36 -19.84 -7.86
CA SER A 140 1.33 -18.44 -7.42
C SER A 140 1.60 -18.31 -5.92
N ARG A 141 0.95 -19.18 -5.12
CA ARG A 141 1.15 -19.29 -3.68
C ARG A 141 2.61 -19.65 -3.36
N THR A 142 3.13 -20.68 -3.97
CA THR A 142 4.50 -21.16 -3.81
C THR A 142 5.51 -20.05 -4.15
N LEU A 143 5.34 -19.36 -5.28
CA LEU A 143 6.22 -18.26 -5.66
C LEU A 143 6.25 -17.15 -4.59
N PHE A 144 5.08 -16.75 -4.07
CA PHE A 144 5.00 -15.70 -3.06
C PHE A 144 5.76 -16.09 -1.79
N TYR A 145 5.51 -17.29 -1.28
CA TYR A 145 6.16 -17.77 -0.06
C TYR A 145 7.64 -18.14 -0.26
N ASP A 146 8.05 -18.64 -1.42
CA ASP A 146 9.47 -18.85 -1.74
C ASP A 146 10.27 -17.54 -1.72
N LEU A 147 9.65 -16.43 -2.13
CA LEU A 147 10.31 -15.13 -2.13
C LEU A 147 10.32 -14.46 -0.74
N LEU A 148 9.22 -14.53 0.00
CA LEU A 148 9.02 -13.71 1.20
C LEU A 148 9.05 -14.54 2.52
N GLY A 149 8.65 -15.79 2.48
CA GLY A 149 8.61 -16.67 3.69
C GLY A 149 9.94 -16.73 4.45
N PRO A 150 11.07 -17.00 3.77
CA PRO A 150 12.37 -17.05 4.43
C PRO A 150 12.78 -15.77 5.15
N LEU A 151 12.22 -14.61 4.80
CA LEU A 151 12.49 -13.36 5.52
C LEU A 151 11.85 -13.36 6.91
N ALA A 152 10.65 -13.95 7.04
CA ALA A 152 9.99 -14.12 8.32
C ALA A 152 10.72 -15.17 9.17
N ASP A 153 11.09 -16.33 8.57
CA ASP A 153 11.85 -17.39 9.24
C ASP A 153 13.17 -16.87 9.77
N GLU A 154 13.96 -16.14 8.97
CA GLU A 154 15.24 -15.52 9.35
C GLU A 154 15.08 -14.49 10.48
N ALA A 155 13.92 -13.84 10.58
CA ALA A 155 13.59 -12.91 11.66
C ALA A 155 12.96 -13.58 12.89
N GLY A 156 12.76 -14.90 12.90
CA GLY A 156 12.08 -15.64 13.97
C GLY A 156 10.58 -15.31 14.07
N LYS A 157 9.95 -14.89 12.94
CA LYS A 157 8.53 -14.51 12.86
C LYS A 157 7.73 -15.60 12.17
N ARG A 158 6.43 -15.69 12.47
CA ARG A 158 5.54 -16.74 11.93
C ARG A 158 4.49 -16.24 10.95
N ALA A 159 4.36 -14.95 10.79
CA ALA A 159 3.38 -14.32 9.91
C ALA A 159 4.03 -13.21 9.08
N LEU A 160 3.45 -12.95 7.90
CA LEU A 160 3.90 -11.90 6.99
C LEU A 160 2.90 -10.75 6.95
N VAL A 161 3.40 -9.51 6.93
CA VAL A 161 2.61 -8.31 6.59
C VAL A 161 3.18 -7.69 5.34
N GLU A 162 2.39 -7.64 4.27
CA GLU A 162 2.73 -6.99 3.00
C GLU A 162 1.84 -5.76 2.78
N MET A 163 2.40 -4.64 2.28
CA MET A 163 1.77 -3.32 2.30
C MET A 163 1.68 -2.61 0.94
N SER A 164 1.41 -3.34 -0.12
CA SER A 164 1.25 -2.73 -1.45
C SER A 164 -0.14 -2.12 -1.65
N CYS A 165 -0.19 -0.87 -2.15
CA CYS A 165 -1.42 -0.08 -2.23
C CYS A 165 -2.58 -0.76 -2.96
N PHE A 166 -2.32 -1.48 -4.07
CA PHE A 166 -3.38 -2.08 -4.90
C PHE A 166 -3.98 -3.38 -4.36
N THR A 167 -3.55 -3.83 -3.20
CA THR A 167 -3.93 -5.13 -2.63
C THR A 167 -5.45 -5.27 -2.47
N ILE A 168 -6.16 -4.20 -2.05
CA ILE A 168 -7.62 -4.27 -1.86
C ILE A 168 -8.35 -4.43 -3.19
N ALA A 169 -7.92 -3.73 -4.23
CA ALA A 169 -8.50 -3.91 -5.58
C ALA A 169 -8.25 -5.32 -6.14
N ALA A 170 -7.17 -5.97 -5.72
CA ALA A 170 -6.79 -7.33 -6.11
C ALA A 170 -7.30 -8.41 -5.13
N ALA A 171 -7.96 -8.02 -4.05
CA ALA A 171 -8.35 -8.93 -2.97
C ALA A 171 -9.13 -10.18 -3.43
N PRO A 172 -10.06 -10.14 -4.40
CA PRO A 172 -10.77 -11.34 -4.83
C PRO A 172 -9.86 -12.45 -5.36
N ASP A 173 -8.88 -12.11 -6.17
CA ASP A 173 -7.94 -13.08 -6.72
C ASP A 173 -6.87 -13.46 -5.69
N LEU A 174 -6.47 -12.53 -4.82
CA LEU A 174 -5.56 -12.82 -3.71
C LEU A 174 -6.19 -13.76 -2.69
N ALA A 175 -7.49 -13.63 -2.39
CA ALA A 175 -8.21 -14.56 -1.51
C ALA A 175 -8.29 -15.99 -2.07
N ARG A 176 -8.24 -16.14 -3.41
CA ARG A 176 -8.15 -17.47 -4.07
C ARG A 176 -6.77 -18.08 -3.91
N ILE A 177 -5.70 -17.25 -3.98
CA ILE A 177 -4.31 -17.69 -3.83
C ILE A 177 -3.99 -17.96 -2.35
N PHE A 178 -4.50 -17.11 -1.45
CA PHE A 178 -4.21 -17.09 -0.02
C PHE A 178 -5.51 -17.14 0.80
N PRO A 179 -6.13 -18.30 0.93
CA PRO A 179 -7.41 -18.42 1.66
C PRO A 179 -7.31 -18.09 3.15
N GLU A 180 -6.11 -18.08 3.73
CA GLU A 180 -5.82 -17.68 5.10
C GLU A 180 -5.63 -16.17 5.27
N ALA A 181 -5.39 -15.41 4.20
CA ALA A 181 -5.00 -14.03 4.29
C ALA A 181 -6.10 -13.12 4.87
N ARG A 182 -5.69 -12.20 5.73
CA ARG A 182 -6.51 -11.08 6.20
C ARG A 182 -6.17 -9.83 5.42
N PHE A 183 -7.17 -8.97 5.18
CA PHE A 183 -7.03 -7.74 4.41
C PHE A 183 -7.31 -6.54 5.31
N VAL A 184 -6.36 -5.63 5.42
CA VAL A 184 -6.52 -4.34 6.11
C VAL A 184 -6.62 -3.25 5.06
N HIS A 185 -7.80 -2.65 4.92
CA HIS A 185 -8.02 -1.51 4.03
C HIS A 185 -7.73 -0.21 4.76
N ALA A 186 -6.54 0.32 4.54
CA ALA A 186 -6.14 1.62 5.05
C ALA A 186 -6.79 2.75 4.25
N VAL A 187 -7.63 3.53 4.90
CA VAL A 187 -8.27 4.71 4.31
C VAL A 187 -7.81 5.99 5.01
N ARG A 188 -7.88 7.10 4.31
CA ARG A 188 -7.49 8.42 4.80
C ARG A 188 -8.34 9.48 4.13
N ASP A 189 -8.50 10.63 4.78
CA ASP A 189 -9.11 11.82 4.20
C ASP A 189 -8.59 12.07 2.77
N GLY A 190 -9.55 12.16 1.83
CA GLY A 190 -9.24 12.29 0.41
C GLY A 190 -8.55 13.60 0.05
N ARG A 191 -8.78 14.66 0.84
CA ARG A 191 -8.12 15.97 0.68
C ARG A 191 -6.61 15.84 0.96
N ASP A 192 -6.23 15.20 2.05
CA ASP A 192 -4.83 14.98 2.43
C ASP A 192 -4.13 13.97 1.51
N SER A 193 -4.82 12.89 1.16
CA SER A 193 -4.29 11.89 0.23
C SER A 193 -4.04 12.51 -1.15
N GLY A 194 -4.99 13.32 -1.64
CA GLY A 194 -4.91 14.04 -2.90
C GLY A 194 -3.79 15.07 -2.93
N ALA A 195 -3.74 15.96 -1.93
CA ALA A 195 -2.68 16.97 -1.79
C ALA A 195 -1.29 16.31 -1.70
N SER A 196 -1.16 15.25 -0.88
CA SER A 196 0.09 14.49 -0.79
C SER A 196 0.50 13.86 -2.12
N LYS A 197 -0.45 13.51 -2.98
CA LYS A 197 -0.18 12.94 -4.29
C LYS A 197 0.20 14.01 -5.31
N ALA A 198 -0.44 15.18 -5.26
CA ALA A 198 -0.14 16.32 -6.13
C ALA A 198 1.33 16.79 -5.98
N VAL A 199 1.85 16.85 -4.76
CA VAL A 199 3.25 17.22 -4.50
C VAL A 199 4.25 16.25 -5.16
N LEU A 200 3.90 14.97 -5.30
CA LEU A 200 4.82 13.98 -5.87
C LEU A 200 5.06 14.12 -7.36
N ARG A 201 4.12 14.67 -8.13
CA ARG A 201 4.20 14.91 -9.60
C ARG A 201 4.88 13.78 -10.37
N GLU A 202 4.63 12.52 -9.99
CA GLU A 202 5.40 11.36 -10.46
C GLU A 202 5.13 10.97 -11.92
N LYS A 203 3.98 11.37 -12.47
CA LYS A 203 3.52 11.01 -13.82
C LYS A 203 2.62 12.10 -14.39
N ALA A 204 2.53 12.17 -15.70
CA ALA A 204 1.73 13.18 -16.41
C ALA A 204 0.23 13.18 -16.05
N HIS A 205 -0.31 12.03 -15.59
CA HIS A 205 -1.71 11.88 -15.18
C HIS A 205 -1.93 12.00 -13.65
N HIS A 206 -0.89 12.38 -12.90
CA HIS A 206 -1.05 12.65 -11.48
C HIS A 206 -1.68 14.02 -11.25
N PRO A 207 -2.43 14.19 -10.13
CA PRO A 207 -3.06 15.45 -9.81
C PRO A 207 -2.03 16.57 -9.66
N THR A 208 -2.43 17.77 -10.00
CA THR A 208 -1.58 18.98 -9.93
C THR A 208 -1.92 19.86 -8.73
N ASP A 209 -3.11 19.67 -8.16
CA ASP A 209 -3.68 20.43 -7.05
C ASP A 209 -4.54 19.56 -6.13
N ALA A 210 -5.06 20.14 -5.05
CA ALA A 210 -5.87 19.43 -4.07
C ALA A 210 -7.21 18.95 -4.65
N ALA A 211 -7.85 19.73 -5.52
CA ALA A 211 -9.15 19.39 -6.10
C ALA A 211 -9.05 18.19 -7.04
N SER A 212 -8.14 18.21 -8.01
CA SER A 212 -7.85 17.05 -8.88
C SER A 212 -7.31 15.86 -8.10
N GLY A 213 -6.69 16.12 -6.95
CA GLY A 213 -6.24 15.11 -6.00
C GLY A 213 -7.38 14.30 -5.41
N ILE A 214 -8.52 14.94 -5.09
CA ILE A 214 -9.72 14.26 -4.61
C ILE A 214 -10.28 13.31 -5.68
N ASP A 215 -10.35 13.73 -6.93
CA ASP A 215 -10.83 12.88 -8.02
C ASP A 215 -9.93 11.67 -8.24
N PHE A 216 -8.62 11.89 -8.23
CA PHE A 216 -7.64 10.81 -8.32
C PHE A 216 -7.77 9.83 -7.16
N TRP A 217 -7.96 10.32 -5.93
CA TRP A 217 -8.18 9.51 -4.75
C TRP A 217 -9.49 8.71 -4.86
N ALA A 218 -10.59 9.36 -5.26
CA ALA A 218 -11.89 8.73 -5.42
C ALA A 218 -11.88 7.62 -6.49
N ASP A 219 -11.16 7.82 -7.60
CA ASP A 219 -10.98 6.78 -8.62
C ASP A 219 -10.22 5.56 -8.07
N ARG A 220 -9.19 5.77 -7.25
CA ARG A 220 -8.49 4.68 -6.56
C ARG A 220 -9.36 3.97 -5.54
N LEU A 221 -10.18 4.72 -4.82
CA LEU A 221 -11.13 4.15 -3.87
C LEU A 221 -12.21 3.31 -4.57
N ARG A 222 -12.68 3.76 -5.74
CA ARG A 222 -13.62 3.00 -6.59
C ARG A 222 -13.02 1.65 -6.98
N GLN A 223 -11.75 1.61 -7.42
CA GLN A 223 -11.06 0.35 -7.75
C GLN A 223 -10.97 -0.59 -6.54
N ALA A 224 -10.69 -0.06 -5.34
CA ALA A 224 -10.70 -0.84 -4.12
C ALA A 224 -12.09 -1.39 -3.79
N GLU A 225 -13.14 -0.56 -3.93
CA GLU A 225 -14.54 -0.94 -3.69
C GLU A 225 -15.00 -2.03 -4.67
N GLU A 226 -14.64 -1.93 -5.94
CA GLU A 226 -14.91 -2.97 -6.94
C GLU A 226 -14.30 -4.31 -6.49
N GLY A 227 -13.07 -4.29 -5.97
CA GLY A 227 -12.42 -5.46 -5.37
C GLY A 227 -13.21 -6.02 -4.18
N VAL A 228 -13.63 -5.16 -3.25
CA VAL A 228 -14.40 -5.59 -2.07
C VAL A 228 -15.74 -6.21 -2.46
N ARG A 229 -16.45 -5.60 -3.41
CA ARG A 229 -17.74 -6.12 -3.90
C ARG A 229 -17.61 -7.48 -4.58
N ALA A 230 -16.48 -7.72 -5.22
CA ALA A 230 -16.20 -9.00 -5.89
C ALA A 230 -15.73 -10.12 -4.92
N LEU A 231 -15.41 -9.80 -3.66
CA LEU A 231 -15.13 -10.80 -2.63
C LEU A 231 -16.37 -11.63 -2.33
N LYS A 232 -16.18 -12.93 -2.11
CA LYS A 232 -17.24 -13.80 -1.56
C LYS A 232 -17.62 -13.34 -0.15
N PRO A 233 -18.85 -13.60 0.33
CA PRO A 233 -19.26 -13.20 1.68
C PRO A 233 -18.27 -13.62 2.78
N ALA A 234 -17.85 -14.89 2.80
CA ALA A 234 -16.88 -15.40 3.78
C ALA A 234 -15.49 -14.72 3.69
N ASP A 235 -15.08 -14.26 2.51
CA ASP A 235 -13.81 -13.56 2.33
C ASP A 235 -13.90 -12.09 2.80
N ARG A 236 -15.11 -11.49 2.76
CA ARG A 236 -15.34 -10.13 3.30
C ARG A 236 -15.19 -10.07 4.81
N GLU A 237 -15.48 -11.14 5.54
CA GLU A 237 -15.27 -11.23 6.99
C GLU A 237 -13.77 -11.12 7.35
N ARG A 238 -12.89 -11.40 6.40
CA ARG A 238 -11.43 -11.25 6.53
C ARG A 238 -10.90 -9.91 6.05
N LEU A 239 -11.79 -8.89 5.88
CA LEU A 239 -11.44 -7.53 5.51
C LEU A 239 -11.85 -6.56 6.60
N HIS A 240 -10.92 -5.73 7.05
CA HIS A 240 -11.13 -4.68 8.05
C HIS A 240 -10.73 -3.32 7.50
N VAL A 241 -11.55 -2.29 7.74
CA VAL A 241 -11.26 -0.91 7.34
C VAL A 241 -10.62 -0.17 8.50
N VAL A 242 -9.48 0.44 8.25
CA VAL A 242 -8.75 1.26 9.23
C VAL A 242 -8.59 2.68 8.70
N GLY A 243 -9.14 3.66 9.41
CA GLY A 243 -8.92 5.08 9.15
C GLY A 243 -7.59 5.54 9.75
N LEU A 244 -6.66 6.03 8.91
CA LEU A 244 -5.43 6.63 9.42
C LEU A 244 -5.74 7.81 10.35
N ASP A 245 -6.70 8.64 9.94
CA ASP A 245 -7.11 9.82 10.72
C ASP A 245 -7.71 9.41 12.08
N GLU A 246 -8.39 8.26 12.16
CA GLU A 246 -8.90 7.71 13.42
C GLU A 246 -7.78 7.24 14.35
N LEU A 247 -6.75 6.59 13.79
CA LEU A 247 -5.58 6.13 14.55
C LEU A 247 -4.71 7.24 15.09
N VAL A 248 -4.75 8.45 14.52
CA VAL A 248 -3.84 9.54 14.91
C VAL A 248 -4.54 10.71 15.61
N SER A 249 -5.82 10.97 15.36
CA SER A 249 -6.56 12.13 15.93
C SER A 249 -7.98 11.84 16.37
N GLY A 250 -8.54 10.68 16.02
CA GLY A 250 -9.88 10.27 16.39
C GLY A 250 -9.94 9.55 17.75
N ASP A 251 -10.83 8.57 17.83
CA ASP A 251 -10.79 7.60 18.93
C ASP A 251 -9.67 6.59 18.65
N ARG A 252 -8.44 7.03 18.94
CA ARG A 252 -7.20 6.31 18.66
C ARG A 252 -7.19 4.92 19.29
N GLU A 253 -7.60 4.86 20.55
CA GLU A 253 -7.60 3.61 21.33
C GLU A 253 -8.62 2.60 20.76
N ALA A 254 -9.84 3.03 20.45
CA ALA A 254 -10.83 2.15 19.85
C ALA A 254 -10.41 1.69 18.44
N ALA A 255 -9.83 2.56 17.61
CA ALA A 255 -9.34 2.20 16.28
C ALA A 255 -8.17 1.21 16.35
N TYR A 256 -7.26 1.40 17.29
CA TYR A 256 -6.14 0.49 17.54
C TYR A 256 -6.61 -0.86 18.08
N ALA A 257 -7.47 -0.86 19.11
CA ALA A 257 -8.05 -2.08 19.68
C ALA A 257 -8.83 -2.88 18.63
N GLY A 258 -9.64 -2.21 17.79
CA GLY A 258 -10.37 -2.87 16.72
C GLY A 258 -9.44 -3.53 15.67
N LEU A 259 -8.28 -2.95 15.41
CA LEU A 259 -7.27 -3.58 14.55
C LEU A 259 -6.67 -4.82 15.20
N LEU A 260 -6.35 -4.78 16.50
CA LEU A 260 -5.82 -5.93 17.24
C LEU A 260 -6.86 -7.07 17.30
N ASP A 261 -8.10 -6.75 17.63
CA ASP A 261 -9.20 -7.73 17.68
C ASP A 261 -9.41 -8.41 16.32
N PHE A 262 -9.43 -7.62 15.25
CA PHE A 262 -9.54 -8.17 13.89
C PHE A 262 -8.41 -9.14 13.56
N LEU A 263 -7.19 -8.81 13.97
CA LEU A 263 -6.02 -9.65 13.74
C LEU A 263 -5.91 -10.81 14.73
N GLY A 264 -6.67 -10.78 15.84
CA GLY A 264 -6.64 -11.78 16.88
C GLY A 264 -5.30 -11.80 17.64
N VAL A 265 -4.71 -10.63 17.87
CA VAL A 265 -3.40 -10.49 18.53
C VAL A 265 -3.48 -9.60 19.77
N GLU A 266 -2.59 -9.86 20.72
CA GLU A 266 -2.46 -9.08 21.94
C GLU A 266 -1.73 -7.75 21.69
N ASP A 267 -1.94 -6.78 22.58
CA ASP A 267 -1.21 -5.51 22.54
C ASP A 267 0.18 -5.66 23.17
N GLU A 268 1.19 -5.72 22.35
CA GLU A 268 2.58 -5.85 22.79
C GLU A 268 3.28 -4.50 23.03
N PRO A 269 4.16 -4.38 24.03
CA PRO A 269 4.84 -3.11 24.35
C PRO A 269 5.58 -2.48 23.17
N ALA A 270 6.17 -3.28 22.28
CA ALA A 270 6.92 -2.77 21.12
C ALA A 270 5.96 -2.16 20.05
N MET A 271 4.78 -2.76 19.85
CA MET A 271 3.76 -2.27 18.95
C MET A 271 3.07 -1.03 19.54
N ARG A 272 2.69 -1.08 20.83
CA ARG A 272 2.13 0.05 21.57
C ARG A 272 3.08 1.24 21.56
N GLY A 273 4.34 1.05 21.89
CA GLY A 273 5.33 2.13 21.87
C GLY A 273 5.56 2.74 20.48
N PHE A 274 5.40 1.98 19.39
CA PHE A 274 5.39 2.53 18.03
C PHE A 274 4.11 3.33 17.78
N PHE A 275 2.95 2.82 18.15
CA PHE A 275 1.66 3.49 18.03
C PHE A 275 1.68 4.86 18.72
N ASP A 276 2.17 4.92 19.97
CA ASP A 276 2.21 6.15 20.75
C ASP A 276 3.16 7.21 20.16
N ARG A 277 4.32 6.80 19.65
CA ARG A 277 5.35 7.75 19.18
C ARG A 277 5.24 8.12 17.70
N GLU A 278 4.83 7.19 16.85
CA GLU A 278 4.92 7.37 15.39
C GLU A 278 3.55 7.60 14.73
N MET A 279 2.44 7.21 15.42
CA MET A 279 1.10 7.44 14.91
C MET A 279 0.56 8.77 15.46
N THR A 280 1.18 9.88 15.07
CA THR A 280 0.83 11.24 15.53
C THR A 280 0.27 12.08 14.40
N ILE A 281 -0.40 13.19 14.76
CA ILE A 281 -0.98 14.14 13.82
C ILE A 281 0.11 14.71 12.91
N GLU A 282 1.27 15.05 13.50
CA GLU A 282 2.41 15.63 12.79
C GLU A 282 3.03 14.61 11.83
N ALA A 283 3.26 13.38 12.27
CA ALA A 283 3.82 12.33 11.43
C ALA A 283 2.89 11.94 10.27
N ALA A 284 1.58 11.95 10.51
CA ALA A 284 0.57 11.71 9.49
C ALA A 284 0.38 12.90 8.55
N ASN A 285 0.85 14.11 8.91
CA ASN A 285 0.61 15.33 8.16
C ASN A 285 -0.89 15.55 7.90
N LEU A 286 -1.69 15.55 8.97
CA LEU A 286 -3.12 15.84 8.85
C LEU A 286 -3.35 17.30 8.47
N GLU A 287 -4.44 17.55 7.76
CA GLU A 287 -4.85 18.85 7.23
C GLU A 287 -3.83 19.52 6.27
N ARG A 288 -2.85 18.76 5.78
CA ARG A 288 -1.86 19.22 4.80
C ARG A 288 -2.48 19.85 3.56
N TRP A 289 -3.68 19.44 3.19
CA TRP A 289 -4.39 19.98 2.04
C TRP A 289 -4.68 21.48 2.14
N ARG A 290 -4.63 22.06 3.35
CA ARG A 290 -4.85 23.49 3.59
C ARG A 290 -3.61 24.34 3.25
N GLU A 291 -2.43 23.72 3.19
CA GLU A 291 -1.17 24.43 2.98
C GLU A 291 -1.17 25.16 1.63
N GLY A 292 -0.93 26.47 1.68
CA GLY A 292 -0.83 27.32 0.49
C GLY A 292 -2.16 27.67 -0.19
N LEU A 293 -3.31 27.27 0.36
CA LEU A 293 -4.64 27.58 -0.16
C LEU A 293 -5.27 28.75 0.60
N GLY A 294 -5.86 29.71 -0.13
CA GLY A 294 -6.72 30.73 0.43
C GLY A 294 -8.05 30.17 0.92
N GLU A 295 -8.80 30.97 1.74
CA GLU A 295 -10.08 30.50 2.30
C GLU A 295 -11.12 30.09 1.24
N ALA A 296 -11.17 30.78 0.12
CA ALA A 296 -12.11 30.43 -0.97
C ALA A 296 -11.78 29.08 -1.58
N GLU A 297 -10.50 28.79 -1.83
CA GLU A 297 -10.02 27.51 -2.34
C GLU A 297 -10.25 26.38 -1.34
N GLN A 298 -10.01 26.65 -0.04
CA GLN A 298 -10.30 25.67 1.02
C GLN A 298 -11.79 25.32 1.09
N ARG A 299 -12.69 26.32 0.93
CA ARG A 299 -14.14 26.07 0.84
C ARG A 299 -14.51 25.22 -0.36
N GLU A 300 -13.91 25.47 -1.52
CA GLU A 300 -14.13 24.68 -2.74
C GLU A 300 -13.69 23.22 -2.57
N VAL A 301 -12.46 23.00 -2.05
CA VAL A 301 -11.93 21.66 -1.77
C VAL A 301 -12.81 20.92 -0.77
N ASN A 302 -13.27 21.57 0.29
CA ASN A 302 -14.20 21.01 1.26
C ASN A 302 -15.54 20.62 0.64
N ALA A 303 -16.15 21.50 -0.15
CA ALA A 303 -17.42 21.24 -0.81
C ALA A 303 -17.31 20.04 -1.79
N ARG A 304 -16.22 19.97 -2.56
CA ARG A 304 -15.95 18.85 -3.46
C ARG A 304 -15.77 17.54 -2.71
N TYR A 305 -15.06 17.56 -1.59
CA TYR A 305 -14.85 16.37 -0.76
C TYR A 305 -16.16 15.91 -0.11
N ALA A 306 -16.95 16.83 0.45
CA ALA A 306 -18.28 16.53 1.01
C ALA A 306 -19.20 15.86 -0.03
N ALA A 307 -19.30 16.46 -1.23
CA ALA A 307 -20.09 15.88 -2.32
C ALA A 307 -19.57 14.49 -2.74
N THR A 308 -18.26 14.27 -2.66
CA THR A 308 -17.67 12.94 -2.93
C THR A 308 -18.08 11.95 -1.86
N LEU A 309 -18.03 12.31 -0.57
CA LEU A 309 -18.47 11.45 0.51
C LEU A 309 -19.95 11.10 0.42
N ASP A 310 -20.82 12.08 0.11
CA ASP A 310 -22.25 11.84 -0.12
C ASP A 310 -22.51 10.82 -1.23
N ARG A 311 -21.69 10.84 -2.27
CA ARG A 311 -21.74 9.84 -3.33
C ARG A 311 -21.31 8.46 -2.84
N LEU A 312 -20.19 8.36 -2.11
CA LEU A 312 -19.69 7.09 -1.58
C LEU A 312 -20.72 6.43 -0.65
N GLU A 313 -21.40 7.21 0.18
CA GLU A 313 -22.46 6.73 1.08
C GLU A 313 -23.68 6.24 0.28
N ARG A 314 -24.17 7.02 -0.67
CA ARG A 314 -25.29 6.62 -1.54
C ARG A 314 -25.01 5.36 -2.35
N GLU A 315 -23.78 5.18 -2.78
CA GLU A 315 -23.31 4.00 -3.50
C GLU A 315 -22.97 2.83 -2.57
N GLY A 316 -23.02 3.01 -1.24
CA GLY A 316 -22.79 1.96 -0.24
C GLY A 316 -21.35 1.45 -0.20
N TYR A 317 -20.38 2.36 -0.29
CA TYR A 317 -18.96 1.98 -0.14
C TYR A 317 -18.70 1.49 1.29
N HIS A 318 -18.02 0.35 1.42
CA HIS A 318 -17.75 -0.28 2.71
C HIS A 318 -16.92 0.58 3.67
N CYS A 319 -16.14 1.55 3.16
CA CYS A 319 -15.33 2.47 3.95
C CYS A 319 -15.99 3.85 4.17
N ALA A 320 -17.18 4.10 3.62
CA ALA A 320 -17.81 5.43 3.63
C ALA A 320 -18.02 5.97 5.06
N THR A 321 -18.51 5.15 5.99
CA THR A 321 -18.74 5.54 7.39
C THR A 321 -17.46 5.98 8.09
N VAL A 322 -16.32 5.29 7.86
CA VAL A 322 -15.04 5.65 8.47
C VAL A 322 -14.57 7.00 7.92
N LEU A 323 -14.68 7.22 6.62
CA LEU A 323 -14.30 8.48 5.96
C LEU A 323 -15.20 9.64 6.40
N ARG A 324 -16.51 9.41 6.53
CA ARG A 324 -17.48 10.42 7.00
C ARG A 324 -17.15 10.85 8.43
N ARG A 325 -16.95 9.92 9.35
CA ARG A 325 -16.57 10.24 10.73
C ARG A 325 -15.27 11.06 10.79
N SER A 326 -14.26 10.71 9.99
CA SER A 326 -13.04 11.50 9.88
C SER A 326 -13.32 12.93 9.42
N TYR A 327 -14.15 13.10 8.39
CA TYR A 327 -14.52 14.40 7.85
C TYR A 327 -15.26 15.27 8.88
N GLU A 328 -16.29 14.72 9.55
CA GLU A 328 -17.10 15.43 10.53
C GLU A 328 -16.27 15.97 11.71
N ARG A 329 -15.23 15.22 12.13
CA ARG A 329 -14.28 15.72 13.14
C ARG A 329 -13.52 16.96 12.69
N THR A 330 -13.20 17.10 11.41
CA THR A 330 -12.52 18.30 10.90
C THR A 330 -13.42 19.54 10.84
N LEU A 331 -14.75 19.35 10.96
CA LEU A 331 -15.74 20.43 11.00
C LEU A 331 -16.08 20.87 12.43
N ALA A 332 -15.81 20.01 13.42
CA ALA A 332 -16.05 20.35 14.82
C ALA A 332 -15.08 21.47 15.25
N PRO A 333 -15.55 22.43 16.09
CA PRO A 333 -14.67 23.44 16.67
C PRO A 333 -13.55 22.72 17.43
N GLN A 334 -12.30 23.04 17.10
CA GLN A 334 -11.18 22.54 17.89
C GLN A 334 -11.30 23.12 19.31
N PRO A 335 -11.17 22.30 20.37
CA PRO A 335 -11.10 22.83 21.72
C PRO A 335 -9.91 23.82 21.74
N SER A 336 -10.20 25.05 22.17
CA SER A 336 -9.18 26.08 22.37
C SER A 336 -8.08 25.52 23.29
N ALA A 337 -6.86 25.50 22.79
CA ALA A 337 -5.65 25.04 23.48
C ALA A 337 -5.37 25.83 24.75
#